data_a23c3782024bf89ec9f74cb1a7768e8f
#
_entry.id   a23c3782024bf89ec9f74cb1a7768e8f
#
_cell.length_a   1.000
_cell.length_b   1.000
_cell.length_c   1.000
_cell.angle_alpha   90.00
_cell.angle_beta   90.00
_cell.angle_gamma   90.00
#
_symmetry.space_group_name_H-M   'P 1'
#
loop_
_entity.id
_entity.type
_entity.pdbx_description
1 polymer ?
#
loop_
_entity_poly.entity_id
_entity_poly.type
_entity_poly.pdbx_seq_one_letter_code
_entity_poly.pdbx_strand_id
1 'polypeptide(L)'
;MRSNIIIATIIAGLAISCKDEKKQAAPQAGRQQGPMTVVGYIVKTGPVSEPLQLPGTLLPMEETEIHSEVNGRVVSHAINEGAYVNKGALLVKLFDGDLQAQLKKLQVQLQIAQKTEERNKELLKISGISQQDYDLSFLQVSNINADIELLKTNIVKTEIRAPFSGRIGFRNISNGAYITPTTIITKIQQLNQMKLQFSVPEKYTSKIGVGQTISFSVEGNSRKYLAKVYASESTVSETSRGMNVRCIVQQSDARLVSGSFAKVDMDFAKNDVAILVPSQAILPQARGKKLILYRDGIAKFVDVETGIRDSANIEIVSGVVPGDTIITTGLLGLKPEAKVKLSKVQ
;
A
#
# COMPACT_ATOMS: atom_id res chain seq x y z
N MET A 1 -49.02 39.33 -35.09
CA MET A 1 -50.51 39.46 -35.04
C MET A 1 -50.85 39.70 -33.60
N ARG A 2 -51.20 40.91 -33.34
CA ARG A 2 -52.46 41.41 -32.72
C ARG A 2 -52.57 41.02 -31.25
N SER A 3 -52.77 41.83 -30.26
CA SER A 3 -53.36 43.15 -30.22
C SER A 3 -53.22 43.61 -28.77
N ASN A 4 -52.63 44.71 -28.44
CA ASN A 4 -53.32 46.01 -28.15
C ASN A 4 -54.38 45.84 -27.05
N ILE A 5 -54.48 46.68 -26.08
CA ILE A 5 -54.68 48.11 -25.97
C ILE A 5 -55.48 48.37 -24.66
N ILE A 6 -55.06 49.40 -23.94
CA ILE A 6 -55.82 50.48 -23.39
C ILE A 6 -56.53 50.24 -22.03
N ILE A 7 -56.53 51.07 -21.01
CA ILE A 7 -56.83 52.50 -20.78
C ILE A 7 -56.49 52.76 -19.32
N ALA A 8 -55.67 53.63 -18.89
CA ALA A 8 -55.77 55.04 -18.72
C ALA A 8 -56.97 55.58 -17.85
N THR A 9 -56.54 56.34 -16.87
CA THR A 9 -57.21 57.43 -16.19
C THR A 9 -58.16 57.11 -15.02
N ILE A 10 -57.92 57.66 -13.83
CA ILE A 10 -58.59 58.84 -13.30
C ILE A 10 -57.86 59.39 -12.04
N ILE A 11 -57.62 60.65 -12.08
CA ILE A 11 -57.11 61.59 -11.11
C ILE A 11 -58.16 61.94 -10.09
N ALA A 12 -57.75 62.28 -8.91
CA ALA A 12 -58.23 63.31 -7.98
C ALA A 12 -58.23 62.74 -6.52
N GLY A 13 -57.40 63.17 -5.72
CA GLY A 13 -57.42 64.40 -4.95
C GLY A 13 -57.99 64.15 -3.56
N LEU A 14 -57.07 64.26 -2.57
CA LEU A 14 -57.45 65.02 -1.34
C LEU A 14 -56.20 65.09 -0.43
N ALA A 15 -55.62 66.24 -0.35
CA ALA A 15 -54.67 66.59 0.69
C ALA A 15 -55.41 66.75 2.02
N ILE A 16 -54.97 66.05 3.02
CA ILE A 16 -55.21 66.41 4.41
C ILE A 16 -53.89 66.26 5.17
N SER A 17 -53.43 67.46 5.54
CA SER A 17 -52.37 67.81 6.45
C SER A 17 -52.62 67.18 7.82
N CYS A 18 -51.60 66.43 8.37
CA CYS A 18 -51.45 66.25 9.79
C CYS A 18 -50.00 66.37 10.21
N LYS A 19 -49.72 67.43 10.78
CA LYS A 19 -48.87 67.90 11.87
C LYS A 19 -47.83 66.86 12.38
N ASP A 20 -46.55 67.18 12.16
CA ASP A 20 -45.41 66.64 12.79
C ASP A 20 -45.48 66.71 14.33
N GLU A 21 -45.61 65.59 14.93
CA GLU A 21 -45.25 65.42 16.36
C GLU A 21 -43.92 64.70 16.44
N LYS A 22 -42.82 65.44 16.60
CA LYS A 22 -41.51 64.94 16.99
C LYS A 22 -41.64 64.22 18.32
N LYS A 23 -41.89 62.92 18.29
CA LYS A 23 -41.54 62.04 19.43
C LYS A 23 -40.04 61.99 19.52
N GLN A 24 -39.50 62.67 20.53
CA GLN A 24 -38.18 62.51 21.07
C GLN A 24 -38.00 61.01 21.40
N ALA A 25 -37.16 60.32 20.61
CA ALA A 25 -36.68 59.01 20.96
C ALA A 25 -35.91 59.13 22.25
N ALA A 26 -36.47 58.59 23.34
CA ALA A 26 -35.75 58.39 24.58
C ALA A 26 -34.48 57.58 24.29
N PRO A 27 -33.34 57.93 24.90
CA PRO A 27 -32.13 57.12 24.76
C PRO A 27 -32.47 55.72 25.26
N GLN A 28 -32.41 54.72 24.38
CA GLN A 28 -32.43 53.32 24.79
C GLN A 28 -31.25 53.12 25.72
N ALA A 29 -31.55 53.15 27.02
CA ALA A 29 -30.63 52.71 28.03
C ALA A 29 -30.17 51.29 27.64
N GLY A 30 -28.90 51.16 27.29
CA GLY A 30 -28.28 49.89 26.96
C GLY A 30 -28.67 48.87 28.01
N ARG A 31 -29.47 47.88 27.62
CA ARG A 31 -29.67 46.71 28.43
C ARG A 31 -28.29 46.20 28.79
N GLN A 32 -27.82 46.42 30.01
CA GLN A 32 -26.71 45.66 30.57
C GLN A 32 -27.12 44.19 30.51
N GLN A 33 -26.68 43.52 29.44
CA GLN A 33 -26.80 42.06 29.39
C GLN A 33 -26.05 41.55 30.60
N GLY A 34 -26.77 40.89 31.50
CA GLY A 34 -26.16 40.22 32.64
C GLY A 34 -25.07 39.23 32.19
N PRO A 35 -24.20 38.79 33.05
CA PRO A 35 -23.09 37.95 32.70
C PRO A 35 -23.60 36.69 31.92
N MET A 36 -23.06 36.47 30.74
CA MET A 36 -23.45 35.34 29.88
C MET A 36 -23.05 34.04 30.57
N THR A 37 -24.00 33.09 30.68
CA THR A 37 -23.75 31.80 31.28
C THR A 37 -23.07 30.88 30.27
N VAL A 38 -21.90 30.32 30.62
CA VAL A 38 -21.03 29.50 29.77
C VAL A 38 -20.60 28.22 30.48
N VAL A 39 -20.21 27.21 29.70
CA VAL A 39 -19.62 25.98 30.21
C VAL A 39 -18.11 26.09 30.11
N GLY A 40 -17.43 25.79 31.21
CA GLY A 40 -15.97 25.69 31.30
C GLY A 40 -15.47 24.28 31.10
N TYR A 41 -14.25 24.15 30.58
CA TYR A 41 -13.51 22.90 30.50
C TYR A 41 -12.12 23.14 31.05
N ILE A 42 -11.67 22.27 32.01
CA ILE A 42 -10.32 22.33 32.56
C ILE A 42 -9.38 21.63 31.56
N VAL A 43 -8.37 22.36 31.11
CA VAL A 43 -7.35 21.85 30.19
C VAL A 43 -6.54 20.76 30.88
N LYS A 44 -6.54 19.58 30.32
CA LYS A 44 -5.82 18.39 30.80
C LYS A 44 -4.78 17.93 29.79
N THR A 45 -3.76 17.27 30.29
CA THR A 45 -2.83 16.53 29.42
C THR A 45 -3.34 15.12 29.19
N GLY A 46 -3.10 14.62 27.99
CA GLY A 46 -3.48 13.25 27.62
C GLY A 46 -2.77 12.79 26.35
N PRO A 47 -2.86 11.50 26.05
CA PRO A 47 -2.29 10.99 24.82
C PRO A 47 -3.11 11.43 23.62
N VAL A 48 -2.42 11.86 22.56
CA VAL A 48 -3.02 12.10 21.23
C VAL A 48 -2.19 11.39 20.19
N SER A 49 -2.85 10.79 19.22
CA SER A 49 -2.19 10.24 18.03
C SER A 49 -2.87 10.74 16.77
N GLU A 50 -2.12 10.82 15.68
CA GLU A 50 -2.63 11.10 14.35
C GLU A 50 -2.81 9.76 13.62
N PRO A 51 -4.01 9.15 13.68
CA PRO A 51 -4.25 7.92 12.95
C PRO A 51 -4.30 8.23 11.45
N LEU A 52 -3.46 7.59 10.69
CA LEU A 52 -3.44 7.69 9.24
C LEU A 52 -3.78 6.33 8.65
N GLN A 53 -4.79 6.30 7.78
CA GLN A 53 -5.12 5.12 6.99
C GLN A 53 -4.54 5.25 5.60
N LEU A 54 -3.69 4.31 5.23
CA LEU A 54 -3.05 4.26 3.92
C LEU A 54 -3.60 3.10 3.09
N PRO A 55 -3.82 3.31 1.79
CA PRO A 55 -4.17 2.22 0.89
C PRO A 55 -2.96 1.31 0.68
N GLY A 56 -3.20 0.00 0.76
CA GLY A 56 -2.20 -1.02 0.49
C GLY A 56 -2.77 -2.16 -0.35
N THR A 57 -1.89 -3.01 -0.84
CA THR A 57 -2.24 -4.19 -1.63
C THR A 57 -1.51 -5.41 -1.08
N LEU A 58 -2.24 -6.51 -0.96
CA LEU A 58 -1.66 -7.81 -0.63
C LEU A 58 -1.03 -8.43 -1.88
N LEU A 59 0.19 -8.91 -1.74
CA LEU A 59 0.94 -9.57 -2.80
C LEU A 59 1.38 -10.96 -2.32
N PRO A 60 1.55 -11.93 -3.22
CA PRO A 60 2.14 -13.22 -2.86
C PRO A 60 3.62 -13.04 -2.47
N MET A 61 4.19 -14.01 -1.74
CA MET A 61 5.62 -13.98 -1.42
C MET A 61 6.47 -14.02 -2.67
N GLU A 62 6.14 -14.93 -3.59
CA GLU A 62 6.75 -15.05 -4.91
C GLU A 62 5.65 -15.28 -5.95
N GLU A 63 5.82 -14.68 -7.12
CA GLU A 63 4.95 -14.89 -8.28
C GLU A 63 5.80 -14.86 -9.54
N THR A 64 5.54 -15.81 -10.43
CA THR A 64 6.17 -15.80 -11.75
C THR A 64 5.24 -16.42 -12.80
N GLU A 65 5.40 -15.97 -14.02
CA GLU A 65 4.83 -16.58 -15.20
C GLU A 65 5.75 -17.71 -15.67
N ILE A 66 5.18 -18.87 -15.93
CA ILE A 66 5.90 -20.03 -16.44
C ILE A 66 5.91 -19.98 -17.95
N HIS A 67 7.09 -19.98 -18.50
CA HIS A 67 7.36 -20.02 -19.96
C HIS A 67 8.20 -21.25 -20.30
N SER A 68 8.24 -21.59 -21.60
CA SER A 68 9.23 -22.53 -22.10
C SER A 68 10.56 -21.82 -22.39
N GLU A 69 11.68 -22.51 -22.20
CA GLU A 69 12.97 -21.99 -22.66
C GLU A 69 13.25 -22.30 -24.14
N VAL A 70 12.51 -23.26 -24.69
CA VAL A 70 12.68 -23.73 -26.07
C VAL A 70 11.34 -23.81 -26.80
N ASN A 71 11.39 -23.74 -28.12
CA ASN A 71 10.22 -23.99 -28.96
C ASN A 71 9.89 -25.49 -28.98
N GLY A 72 8.61 -25.83 -28.98
CA GLY A 72 8.23 -27.22 -29.10
C GLY A 72 6.73 -27.49 -29.05
N ARG A 73 6.35 -28.69 -29.46
CA ARG A 73 4.97 -29.16 -29.33
C ARG A 73 4.76 -29.81 -27.95
N VAL A 74 3.68 -29.42 -27.30
CA VAL A 74 3.27 -30.02 -26.02
C VAL A 74 2.84 -31.46 -26.24
N VAL A 75 3.51 -32.39 -25.57
CA VAL A 75 3.16 -33.81 -25.55
C VAL A 75 2.16 -34.10 -24.43
N SER A 76 2.47 -33.59 -23.25
CA SER A 76 1.61 -33.77 -22.08
C SER A 76 1.80 -32.62 -21.09
N HIS A 77 0.82 -32.42 -20.23
CA HIS A 77 0.90 -31.50 -19.10
C HIS A 77 0.28 -32.15 -17.84
N ALA A 78 0.85 -31.81 -16.69
CA ALA A 78 0.35 -32.21 -15.37
C ALA A 78 -0.23 -31.00 -14.60
N ILE A 79 -0.68 -29.98 -15.32
CA ILE A 79 -1.23 -28.74 -14.72
C ILE A 79 -2.68 -28.98 -14.35
N ASN A 80 -2.95 -29.02 -13.04
CA ASN A 80 -4.28 -28.93 -12.48
C ASN A 80 -4.50 -27.49 -11.99
N GLU A 81 -5.43 -26.79 -12.60
CA GLU A 81 -5.71 -25.37 -12.32
C GLU A 81 -6.13 -25.16 -10.86
N GLY A 82 -5.54 -24.20 -10.19
CA GLY A 82 -5.78 -23.93 -8.77
C GLY A 82 -5.13 -24.91 -7.79
N ALA A 83 -4.48 -25.97 -8.26
CA ALA A 83 -3.81 -26.95 -7.39
C ALA A 83 -2.49 -26.40 -6.83
N TYR A 84 -2.05 -26.97 -5.73
CA TYR A 84 -0.72 -26.74 -5.16
C TYR A 84 0.29 -27.71 -5.77
N VAL A 85 1.46 -27.20 -6.13
CA VAL A 85 2.57 -27.99 -6.66
C VAL A 85 3.84 -27.74 -5.87
N ASN A 86 4.71 -28.77 -5.81
CA ASN A 86 6.02 -28.67 -5.17
C ASN A 86 7.07 -28.16 -6.17
N LYS A 87 8.12 -27.53 -5.66
CA LYS A 87 9.30 -27.17 -6.43
C LYS A 87 9.85 -28.37 -7.20
N GLY A 88 10.17 -28.20 -8.47
CA GLY A 88 10.69 -29.26 -9.36
C GLY A 88 9.62 -30.17 -9.98
N ALA A 89 8.34 -30.04 -9.60
CA ALA A 89 7.26 -30.83 -10.22
C ALA A 89 7.19 -30.55 -11.72
N LEU A 90 7.07 -31.61 -12.51
CA LEU A 90 6.91 -31.51 -13.97
C LEU A 90 5.53 -30.92 -14.26
N LEU A 91 5.51 -29.80 -14.99
CA LEU A 91 4.29 -29.12 -15.39
C LEU A 91 3.91 -29.42 -16.84
N VAL A 92 4.90 -29.39 -17.73
CA VAL A 92 4.71 -29.62 -19.16
C VAL A 92 5.90 -30.39 -19.73
N LYS A 93 5.62 -31.33 -20.61
CA LYS A 93 6.61 -32.04 -21.41
C LYS A 93 6.42 -31.66 -22.87
N LEU A 94 7.49 -31.17 -23.49
CA LEU A 94 7.56 -30.96 -24.92
C LEU A 94 8.07 -32.19 -25.65
N PHE A 95 7.81 -32.25 -26.93
CA PHE A 95 8.34 -33.29 -27.79
C PHE A 95 9.87 -33.18 -27.89
N ASP A 96 10.55 -34.24 -27.55
CA ASP A 96 12.02 -34.33 -27.51
C ASP A 96 12.55 -35.56 -28.27
N GLY A 97 11.71 -36.24 -29.08
CA GLY A 97 12.06 -37.47 -29.76
C GLY A 97 13.31 -37.35 -30.61
N ASP A 98 13.47 -36.23 -31.32
CA ASP A 98 14.65 -35.96 -32.15
C ASP A 98 15.92 -35.82 -31.31
N LEU A 99 15.84 -35.15 -30.14
CA LEU A 99 16.96 -35.00 -29.22
C LEU A 99 17.34 -36.35 -28.59
N GLN A 100 16.35 -37.18 -28.25
CA GLN A 100 16.60 -38.52 -27.71
C GLN A 100 17.28 -39.42 -28.75
N ALA A 101 16.88 -39.35 -30.03
CA ALA A 101 17.54 -40.07 -31.12
C ALA A 101 19.00 -39.61 -31.30
N GLN A 102 19.26 -38.31 -31.26
CA GLN A 102 20.61 -37.74 -31.31
C GLN A 102 21.46 -38.19 -30.12
N LEU A 103 20.90 -38.20 -28.90
CA LEU A 103 21.58 -38.67 -27.71
C LEU A 103 22.02 -40.12 -27.83
N LYS A 104 21.15 -40.99 -28.33
CA LYS A 104 21.48 -42.39 -28.61
C LYS A 104 22.61 -42.54 -29.62
N LYS A 105 22.60 -41.72 -30.71
CA LYS A 105 23.67 -41.70 -31.68
C LYS A 105 25.02 -41.34 -31.06
N LEU A 106 25.08 -40.27 -30.29
CA LEU A 106 26.30 -39.82 -29.60
C LEU A 106 26.80 -40.87 -28.57
N GLN A 107 25.89 -41.53 -27.84
CA GLN A 107 26.27 -42.63 -26.93
C GLN A 107 26.94 -43.80 -27.64
N VAL A 108 26.47 -44.19 -28.84
CA VAL A 108 27.13 -45.23 -29.65
C VAL A 108 28.49 -44.73 -30.15
N GLN A 109 28.62 -43.51 -30.58
CA GLN A 109 29.90 -42.91 -30.98
C GLN A 109 30.89 -42.88 -29.81
N LEU A 110 30.42 -42.52 -28.59
CA LEU A 110 31.23 -42.56 -27.39
C LEU A 110 31.79 -43.96 -27.09
N GLN A 111 30.95 -44.98 -27.21
CA GLN A 111 31.40 -46.38 -26.99
C GLN A 111 32.51 -46.78 -27.96
N ILE A 112 32.42 -46.39 -29.23
CA ILE A 112 33.45 -46.65 -30.25
C ILE A 112 34.74 -45.87 -29.90
N ALA A 113 34.64 -44.59 -29.59
CA ALA A 113 35.77 -43.73 -29.23
C ALA A 113 36.49 -44.26 -27.96
N GLN A 114 35.75 -44.66 -26.93
CA GLN A 114 36.30 -45.23 -25.70
C GLN A 114 37.08 -46.53 -25.99
N LYS A 115 36.53 -47.43 -26.80
CA LYS A 115 37.28 -48.67 -27.18
C LYS A 115 38.54 -48.35 -27.96
N THR A 116 38.53 -47.33 -28.78
CA THR A 116 39.73 -46.88 -29.54
C THR A 116 40.75 -46.26 -28.60
N GLU A 117 40.34 -45.42 -27.68
CA GLU A 117 41.20 -44.79 -26.66
C GLU A 117 41.84 -45.91 -25.79
N GLU A 118 41.03 -46.85 -25.31
CA GLU A 118 41.54 -47.97 -24.50
C GLU A 118 42.59 -48.81 -25.26
N ARG A 119 42.35 -49.13 -26.53
CA ARG A 119 43.31 -49.83 -27.41
C ARG A 119 44.58 -48.99 -27.58
N ASN A 120 44.47 -47.71 -27.90
CA ASN A 120 45.61 -46.80 -28.05
C ASN A 120 46.41 -46.67 -26.76
N LYS A 121 45.76 -46.65 -25.62
CA LYS A 121 46.40 -46.63 -24.29
C LYS A 121 47.26 -47.88 -24.06
N GLU A 122 46.77 -49.09 -24.42
CA GLU A 122 47.56 -50.30 -24.31
C GLU A 122 48.70 -50.33 -25.33
N LEU A 123 48.49 -49.86 -26.60
CA LEU A 123 49.57 -49.74 -27.57
C LEU A 123 50.65 -48.74 -27.16
N LEU A 124 50.29 -47.63 -26.55
CA LEU A 124 51.24 -46.65 -26.04
C LEU A 124 52.15 -47.24 -24.96
N LYS A 125 51.62 -48.10 -24.07
CA LYS A 125 52.41 -48.77 -23.01
C LYS A 125 53.56 -49.61 -23.57
N ILE A 126 53.35 -50.19 -24.76
CA ILE A 126 54.34 -51.02 -25.47
C ILE A 126 55.08 -50.27 -26.56
N SER A 127 54.98 -48.91 -26.57
CA SER A 127 55.55 -48.05 -27.57
C SER A 127 55.09 -48.34 -29.01
N GLY A 128 53.91 -48.93 -29.20
CA GLY A 128 53.32 -49.25 -30.47
C GLY A 128 52.67 -48.06 -31.21
N ILE A 129 52.42 -46.95 -30.54
CA ILE A 129 51.94 -45.67 -31.10
C ILE A 129 52.64 -44.49 -30.41
N SER A 130 52.52 -43.27 -31.04
CA SER A 130 52.99 -42.04 -30.47
C SER A 130 52.12 -41.54 -29.33
N GLN A 131 52.67 -40.70 -28.40
CA GLN A 131 51.88 -40.00 -27.38
C GLN A 131 50.79 -39.13 -28.04
N GLN A 132 51.15 -38.51 -29.20
CA GLN A 132 50.20 -37.67 -29.94
C GLN A 132 48.97 -38.43 -30.43
N ASP A 133 49.14 -39.68 -30.93
CA ASP A 133 48.02 -40.52 -31.35
C ASP A 133 47.09 -40.93 -30.22
N TYR A 134 47.66 -41.23 -29.03
CA TYR A 134 46.88 -41.44 -27.84
C TYR A 134 46.12 -40.19 -27.43
N ASP A 135 46.80 -39.03 -27.34
CA ASP A 135 46.17 -37.77 -26.92
C ASP A 135 45.01 -37.37 -27.87
N LEU A 136 45.12 -37.61 -29.17
CA LEU A 136 44.04 -37.39 -30.13
C LEU A 136 42.82 -38.30 -29.82
N SER A 137 43.04 -39.58 -29.49
CA SER A 137 41.94 -40.47 -29.15
C SER A 137 41.29 -40.11 -27.82
N PHE A 138 42.06 -39.63 -26.83
CA PHE A 138 41.55 -39.12 -25.56
C PHE A 138 40.72 -37.83 -25.76
N LEU A 139 41.22 -36.91 -26.60
CA LEU A 139 40.48 -35.68 -26.93
C LEU A 139 39.15 -35.99 -27.63
N GLN A 140 39.11 -37.02 -28.48
CA GLN A 140 37.87 -37.44 -29.18
C GLN A 140 36.81 -37.94 -28.19
N VAL A 141 37.19 -38.71 -27.17
CA VAL A 141 36.28 -39.16 -26.09
C VAL A 141 35.77 -37.94 -25.32
N SER A 142 36.67 -37.00 -24.98
CA SER A 142 36.30 -35.78 -24.25
C SER A 142 35.31 -34.89 -25.01
N ASN A 143 35.54 -34.71 -26.32
CA ASN A 143 34.65 -33.95 -27.18
C ASN A 143 33.23 -34.57 -27.24
N ILE A 144 33.12 -35.87 -27.46
CA ILE A 144 31.83 -36.55 -27.53
C ILE A 144 31.09 -36.45 -26.17
N ASN A 145 31.81 -36.55 -25.06
CA ASN A 145 31.21 -36.37 -23.73
C ASN A 145 30.63 -34.93 -23.59
N ALA A 146 31.36 -33.90 -24.03
CA ALA A 146 30.88 -32.53 -24.03
C ALA A 146 29.60 -32.36 -24.89
N ASP A 147 29.57 -32.97 -26.10
CA ASP A 147 28.38 -32.96 -26.98
C ASP A 147 27.18 -33.64 -26.27
N ILE A 148 27.39 -34.74 -25.61
CA ILE A 148 26.35 -35.45 -24.85
C ILE A 148 25.80 -34.57 -23.73
N GLU A 149 26.64 -33.89 -22.95
CA GLU A 149 26.19 -32.98 -21.89
C GLU A 149 25.41 -31.77 -22.42
N LEU A 150 25.86 -31.20 -23.56
CA LEU A 150 25.12 -30.14 -24.24
C LEU A 150 23.70 -30.61 -24.63
N LEU A 151 23.63 -31.81 -25.24
CA LEU A 151 22.37 -32.39 -25.70
C LEU A 151 21.44 -32.74 -24.54
N LYS A 152 21.96 -33.28 -23.45
CA LYS A 152 21.20 -33.53 -22.21
C LYS A 152 20.59 -32.25 -21.65
N THR A 153 21.34 -31.15 -21.66
CA THR A 153 20.87 -29.83 -21.26
C THR A 153 19.67 -29.40 -22.11
N ASN A 154 19.74 -29.60 -23.44
CA ASN A 154 18.64 -29.29 -24.33
C ASN A 154 17.40 -30.17 -24.07
N ILE A 155 17.61 -31.45 -23.74
CA ILE A 155 16.53 -32.36 -23.35
C ILE A 155 15.86 -31.88 -22.05
N VAL A 156 16.64 -31.47 -21.06
CA VAL A 156 16.10 -30.92 -19.78
C VAL A 156 15.23 -29.70 -20.03
N LYS A 157 15.59 -28.82 -20.96
CA LYS A 157 14.79 -27.63 -21.33
C LYS A 157 13.42 -27.98 -21.94
N THR A 158 13.23 -29.23 -22.44
CA THR A 158 11.91 -29.68 -22.89
C THR A 158 10.97 -30.07 -21.76
N GLU A 159 11.47 -30.11 -20.51
CA GLU A 159 10.72 -30.42 -19.31
C GLU A 159 10.51 -29.13 -18.49
N ILE A 160 9.36 -28.52 -18.63
CA ILE A 160 9.02 -27.30 -17.89
C ILE A 160 8.59 -27.70 -16.48
N ARG A 161 9.35 -27.26 -15.48
CA ARG A 161 9.15 -27.60 -14.07
C ARG A 161 8.87 -26.37 -13.21
N ALA A 162 8.18 -26.58 -12.08
CA ALA A 162 7.89 -25.50 -11.13
C ALA A 162 9.19 -24.99 -10.46
N PRO A 163 9.49 -23.67 -10.52
CA PRO A 163 10.71 -23.09 -9.93
C PRO A 163 10.67 -23.04 -8.41
N PHE A 164 9.51 -22.94 -7.83
CA PHE A 164 9.24 -22.99 -6.38
C PHE A 164 7.90 -23.66 -6.10
N SER A 165 7.64 -23.98 -4.83
CA SER A 165 6.37 -24.57 -4.42
C SER A 165 5.29 -23.50 -4.28
N GLY A 166 4.12 -23.71 -4.87
CA GLY A 166 3.06 -22.71 -4.88
C GLY A 166 1.77 -23.22 -5.51
N ARG A 167 0.79 -22.31 -5.58
CA ARG A 167 -0.50 -22.57 -6.24
C ARG A 167 -0.40 -22.17 -7.71
N ILE A 168 -0.86 -23.05 -8.59
CA ILE A 168 -0.91 -22.81 -10.04
C ILE A 168 -2.19 -22.05 -10.38
N GLY A 169 -2.07 -21.08 -11.30
CA GLY A 169 -3.19 -20.36 -11.88
C GLY A 169 -3.87 -21.13 -13.04
N PHE A 170 -4.51 -20.38 -13.93
CA PHE A 170 -5.12 -20.96 -15.13
C PHE A 170 -4.05 -21.37 -16.13
N ARG A 171 -4.34 -22.41 -16.90
CA ARG A 171 -3.52 -22.94 -17.97
C ARG A 171 -3.90 -22.31 -19.30
N ASN A 172 -2.90 -21.81 -20.03
CA ASN A 172 -3.12 -21.16 -21.33
C ASN A 172 -2.71 -22.04 -22.53
N ILE A 173 -2.40 -23.31 -22.31
CA ILE A 173 -1.93 -24.24 -23.33
C ILE A 173 -2.75 -25.53 -23.32
N SER A 174 -2.69 -26.30 -24.41
CA SER A 174 -3.33 -27.61 -24.53
C SER A 174 -2.36 -28.64 -25.11
N ASN A 175 -2.65 -29.93 -24.91
CA ASN A 175 -1.87 -30.98 -25.55
C ASN A 175 -1.95 -30.81 -27.08
N GLY A 176 -0.81 -31.00 -27.76
CA GLY A 176 -0.67 -30.78 -29.18
C GLY A 176 -0.37 -29.33 -29.60
N ALA A 177 -0.52 -28.34 -28.70
CA ALA A 177 -0.18 -26.94 -28.97
C ALA A 177 1.34 -26.79 -29.25
N TYR A 178 1.69 -25.91 -30.15
CA TYR A 178 3.08 -25.50 -30.36
C TYR A 178 3.34 -24.23 -29.56
N ILE A 179 4.33 -24.25 -28.67
CA ILE A 179 4.65 -23.13 -27.78
C ILE A 179 6.06 -22.59 -28.02
N THR A 180 6.24 -21.34 -27.68
CA THR A 180 7.49 -20.58 -27.81
C THR A 180 7.87 -19.95 -26.47
N PRO A 181 9.08 -19.41 -26.28
CA PRO A 181 9.48 -18.71 -25.05
C PRO A 181 8.60 -17.52 -24.67
N THR A 182 7.88 -16.94 -25.61
CA THR A 182 6.94 -15.84 -25.35
C THR A 182 5.56 -16.32 -24.91
N THR A 183 5.28 -17.62 -25.00
CA THR A 183 3.99 -18.20 -24.60
C THR A 183 3.92 -18.36 -23.10
N ILE A 184 2.98 -17.67 -22.44
CA ILE A 184 2.68 -17.87 -21.02
C ILE A 184 1.93 -19.20 -20.86
N ILE A 185 2.52 -20.14 -20.17
CA ILE A 185 1.94 -21.46 -19.91
C ILE A 185 0.92 -21.38 -18.78
N THR A 186 1.34 -20.83 -17.65
CA THR A 186 0.55 -20.60 -16.45
C THR A 186 1.28 -19.61 -15.54
N LYS A 187 0.62 -19.18 -14.45
CA LYS A 187 1.26 -18.45 -13.35
C LYS A 187 1.40 -19.36 -12.14
N ILE A 188 2.45 -19.16 -11.36
CA ILE A 188 2.62 -19.83 -10.07
C ILE A 188 2.80 -18.77 -8.98
N GLN A 189 2.09 -18.94 -7.85
CA GLN A 189 2.10 -18.01 -6.73
C GLN A 189 2.36 -18.74 -5.42
N GLN A 190 3.27 -18.20 -4.63
CA GLN A 190 3.54 -18.69 -3.27
C GLN A 190 2.66 -17.92 -2.29
N LEU A 191 1.60 -18.57 -1.78
CA LEU A 191 0.57 -17.96 -0.94
C LEU A 191 0.64 -18.35 0.55
N ASN A 192 1.59 -19.21 0.94
CA ASN A 192 1.79 -19.60 2.33
C ASN A 192 2.25 -18.42 3.22
N GLN A 193 2.88 -17.42 2.63
CA GLN A 193 3.23 -16.15 3.24
C GLN A 193 2.89 -15.03 2.26
N MET A 194 2.36 -13.93 2.77
CA MET A 194 1.93 -12.79 1.95
C MET A 194 2.78 -11.57 2.25
N LYS A 195 2.94 -10.71 1.27
CA LYS A 195 3.51 -9.37 1.40
C LYS A 195 2.38 -8.35 1.41
N LEU A 196 2.52 -7.30 2.20
CA LEU A 196 1.70 -6.10 2.12
C LEU A 196 2.56 -4.98 1.56
N GLN A 197 2.12 -4.35 0.49
CA GLN A 197 2.77 -3.19 -0.09
C GLN A 197 1.85 -1.97 0.04
N PHE A 198 2.39 -0.85 0.49
CA PHE A 198 1.68 0.42 0.56
C PHE A 198 2.63 1.59 0.37
N SER A 199 2.08 2.77 0.09
CA SER A 199 2.86 3.99 -0.11
C SER A 199 2.66 4.95 1.05
N VAL A 200 3.77 5.47 1.57
CA VAL A 200 3.82 6.42 2.69
C VAL A 200 4.12 7.80 2.18
N PRO A 201 3.29 8.83 2.47
CA PRO A 201 3.57 10.20 2.08
C PRO A 201 4.93 10.70 2.59
N GLU A 202 5.61 11.53 1.80
CA GLU A 202 6.96 12.04 2.06
C GLU A 202 7.14 12.58 3.48
N LYS A 203 6.17 13.34 4.00
CA LYS A 203 6.23 13.93 5.35
C LYS A 203 6.38 12.91 6.50
N TYR A 204 6.08 11.63 6.26
CA TYR A 204 6.14 10.56 7.25
C TYR A 204 7.25 9.55 7.00
N THR A 205 8.03 9.70 5.94
CA THR A 205 9.07 8.72 5.56
C THR A 205 10.12 8.50 6.64
N SER A 206 10.49 9.56 7.36
CA SER A 206 11.46 9.49 8.48
C SER A 206 10.94 8.72 9.70
N LYS A 207 9.64 8.47 9.78
CA LYS A 207 8.98 7.78 10.91
C LYS A 207 8.76 6.30 10.66
N ILE A 208 9.14 5.79 9.49
CA ILE A 208 9.03 4.37 9.14
C ILE A 208 10.41 3.73 9.13
N GLY A 209 10.55 2.65 9.88
CA GLY A 209 11.78 1.88 9.95
C GLY A 209 11.58 0.39 9.68
N VAL A 210 12.60 -0.25 9.15
CA VAL A 210 12.66 -1.71 9.02
C VAL A 210 12.53 -2.34 10.40
N GLY A 211 11.72 -3.41 10.50
CA GLY A 211 11.42 -4.09 11.75
C GLY A 211 10.17 -3.60 12.47
N GLN A 212 9.60 -2.47 12.07
CA GLN A 212 8.37 -1.93 12.64
C GLN A 212 7.17 -2.85 12.33
N THR A 213 6.31 -3.07 13.32
CA THR A 213 5.06 -3.81 13.14
C THR A 213 3.93 -2.81 12.91
N ILE A 214 3.13 -3.07 11.88
CA ILE A 214 1.97 -2.28 11.50
C ILE A 214 0.72 -3.14 11.53
N SER A 215 -0.43 -2.53 11.73
CA SER A 215 -1.72 -3.20 11.62
C SER A 215 -2.41 -2.84 10.31
N PHE A 216 -3.14 -3.81 9.76
CA PHE A 216 -3.95 -3.58 8.56
C PHE A 216 -5.23 -4.41 8.63
N SER A 217 -6.22 -4.00 7.88
CA SER A 217 -7.46 -4.74 7.64
C SER A 217 -7.70 -4.90 6.14
N VAL A 218 -8.45 -5.94 5.76
CA VAL A 218 -8.84 -6.20 4.37
C VAL A 218 -10.33 -5.90 4.24
N GLU A 219 -10.73 -5.37 3.10
CA GLU A 219 -12.13 -5.05 2.85
C GLU A 219 -13.03 -6.30 2.98
N GLY A 220 -14.20 -6.13 3.61
CA GLY A 220 -15.09 -7.24 3.93
C GLY A 220 -14.72 -8.04 5.18
N ASN A 221 -13.64 -7.70 5.88
CA ASN A 221 -13.21 -8.36 7.11
C ASN A 221 -12.80 -7.35 8.18
N SER A 222 -13.52 -7.34 9.31
CA SER A 222 -13.23 -6.45 10.44
C SER A 222 -12.01 -6.86 11.27
N ARG A 223 -11.39 -8.02 10.96
CA ARG A 223 -10.21 -8.50 11.68
C ARG A 223 -8.99 -7.67 11.32
N LYS A 224 -8.24 -7.26 12.33
CA LYS A 224 -6.92 -6.63 12.17
C LYS A 224 -5.83 -7.69 12.07
N TYR A 225 -4.95 -7.53 11.10
CA TYR A 225 -3.78 -8.36 10.88
C TYR A 225 -2.52 -7.54 11.16
N LEU A 226 -1.45 -8.23 11.48
CA LEU A 226 -0.15 -7.62 11.73
C LEU A 226 0.81 -7.93 10.58
N ALA A 227 1.57 -6.93 10.18
CA ALA A 227 2.63 -7.08 9.20
C ALA A 227 3.90 -6.37 9.70
N LYS A 228 5.07 -6.95 9.41
CA LYS A 228 6.37 -6.41 9.80
C LYS A 228 7.07 -5.81 8.60
N VAL A 229 7.48 -4.57 8.69
CA VAL A 229 8.27 -3.87 7.65
C VAL A 229 9.59 -4.60 7.48
N TYR A 230 9.90 -5.03 6.25
CA TYR A 230 11.19 -5.63 5.93
C TYR A 230 11.99 -4.83 4.92
N ALA A 231 11.34 -3.98 4.14
CA ALA A 231 12.00 -3.11 3.17
C ALA A 231 11.20 -1.84 2.91
N SER A 232 11.89 -0.76 2.65
CA SER A 232 11.37 0.49 2.10
C SER A 232 12.24 0.93 0.94
N GLU A 233 11.66 1.57 -0.06
CA GLU A 233 12.41 2.19 -1.13
C GLU A 233 13.18 3.41 -0.59
N SER A 234 14.36 3.68 -1.15
CA SER A 234 15.17 4.85 -0.78
C SER A 234 14.74 6.12 -1.53
N THR A 235 13.79 5.99 -2.45
CA THR A 235 13.31 7.07 -3.30
C THR A 235 11.82 7.28 -3.12
N VAL A 236 11.40 8.54 -3.21
CA VAL A 236 10.00 8.92 -3.26
C VAL A 236 9.55 8.91 -4.72
N SER A 237 8.45 8.26 -5.01
CA SER A 237 7.86 8.25 -6.36
C SER A 237 7.35 9.66 -6.71
N GLU A 238 7.77 10.19 -7.85
CA GLU A 238 7.33 11.51 -8.33
C GLU A 238 5.81 11.54 -8.59
N THR A 239 5.23 10.43 -9.01
CA THR A 239 3.81 10.32 -9.34
C THR A 239 2.92 10.31 -8.10
N SER A 240 3.29 9.52 -7.07
CA SER A 240 2.48 9.38 -5.85
C SER A 240 2.94 10.27 -4.70
N ARG A 241 4.13 10.91 -4.82
CA ARG A 241 4.82 11.64 -3.74
C ARG A 241 4.89 10.83 -2.44
N GLY A 242 5.06 9.53 -2.60
CA GLY A 242 5.13 8.57 -1.52
C GLY A 242 6.29 7.60 -1.69
N MET A 243 6.78 7.09 -0.58
CA MET A 243 7.79 6.04 -0.49
C MET A 243 7.09 4.68 -0.39
N ASN A 244 7.42 3.74 -1.26
CA ASN A 244 6.87 2.39 -1.17
C ASN A 244 7.52 1.61 -0.02
N VAL A 245 6.67 0.98 0.76
CA VAL A 245 7.04 0.15 1.90
C VAL A 245 6.48 -1.25 1.70
N ARG A 246 7.29 -2.26 1.98
CA ARG A 246 6.90 -3.66 1.94
C ARG A 246 7.01 -4.31 3.31
N CYS A 247 5.98 -5.05 3.64
CA CYS A 247 5.86 -5.75 4.91
C CYS A 247 5.58 -7.23 4.68
N ILE A 248 6.04 -8.06 5.61
CA ILE A 248 5.68 -9.47 5.64
C ILE A 248 4.50 -9.64 6.60
N VAL A 249 3.42 -10.22 6.12
CA VAL A 249 2.25 -10.54 6.93
C VAL A 249 2.61 -11.66 7.90
N GLN A 250 2.38 -11.44 9.19
CA GLN A 250 2.79 -12.39 10.24
C GLN A 250 1.79 -13.54 10.42
N GLN A 251 0.55 -13.35 10.01
CA GLN A 251 -0.54 -14.30 10.22
C GLN A 251 -0.98 -14.89 8.88
N SER A 252 -0.96 -16.21 8.77
CA SER A 252 -1.56 -16.90 7.63
C SER A 252 -3.07 -17.05 7.88
N ASP A 253 -3.88 -16.54 6.95
CA ASP A 253 -5.34 -16.68 6.98
C ASP A 253 -5.84 -16.92 5.54
N ALA A 254 -6.67 -17.93 5.34
CA ALA A 254 -7.23 -18.28 4.04
C ALA A 254 -8.10 -17.16 3.41
N ARG A 255 -8.52 -16.18 4.24
CA ARG A 255 -9.28 -15.01 3.79
C ARG A 255 -8.39 -13.91 3.19
N LEU A 256 -7.07 -14.01 3.36
CA LEU A 256 -6.12 -13.10 2.72
C LEU A 256 -5.89 -13.59 1.29
N VAL A 257 -6.41 -12.84 0.33
CA VAL A 257 -6.29 -13.16 -1.10
C VAL A 257 -5.28 -12.20 -1.72
N SER A 258 -4.37 -12.74 -2.55
CA SER A 258 -3.43 -11.92 -3.33
C SER A 258 -4.20 -10.97 -4.25
N GLY A 259 -3.73 -9.72 -4.35
CA GLY A 259 -4.40 -8.65 -5.10
C GLY A 259 -5.47 -7.90 -4.31
N SER A 260 -5.84 -8.37 -3.09
CA SER A 260 -6.83 -7.67 -2.28
C SER A 260 -6.33 -6.32 -1.80
N PHE A 261 -7.26 -5.37 -1.75
CA PHE A 261 -7.06 -4.07 -1.14
C PHE A 261 -6.96 -4.20 0.39
N ALA A 262 -6.00 -3.51 0.97
CA ALA A 262 -5.79 -3.45 2.40
C ALA A 262 -5.80 -2.00 2.89
N LYS A 263 -6.39 -1.77 4.06
CA LYS A 263 -6.34 -0.51 4.80
C LYS A 263 -5.27 -0.65 5.88
N VAL A 264 -4.19 0.10 5.74
CA VAL A 264 -3.07 0.09 6.69
C VAL A 264 -3.31 1.18 7.72
N ASP A 265 -3.45 0.79 8.99
CA ASP A 265 -3.59 1.72 10.10
C ASP A 265 -2.18 2.05 10.65
N MET A 266 -1.81 3.31 10.63
CA MET A 266 -0.54 3.80 11.14
C MET A 266 -0.73 5.00 12.07
N ASP A 267 -0.05 4.98 13.21
CA ASP A 267 0.01 6.09 14.15
C ASP A 267 1.40 6.75 14.05
N PHE A 268 1.49 7.86 13.34
CA PHE A 268 2.79 8.51 13.07
C PHE A 268 3.23 9.52 14.13
N ALA A 269 2.29 10.10 14.83
CA ALA A 269 2.57 11.04 15.89
C ALA A 269 1.80 10.59 17.12
N LYS A 270 2.53 10.19 18.14
CA LYS A 270 1.99 9.90 19.48
C LYS A 270 2.64 10.87 20.44
N ASN A 271 1.82 11.74 21.04
CA ASN A 271 2.24 12.59 22.12
C ASN A 271 1.46 12.18 23.38
N ASP A 272 2.16 11.55 24.30
CA ASP A 272 1.52 11.02 25.53
C ASP A 272 1.19 12.12 26.55
N VAL A 273 1.71 13.34 26.36
CA VAL A 273 1.55 14.48 27.29
C VAL A 273 1.07 15.73 26.54
N ALA A 274 0.23 15.53 25.51
CA ALA A 274 -0.34 16.65 24.75
C ALA A 274 -1.35 17.44 25.60
N ILE A 275 -1.37 18.75 25.46
CA ILE A 275 -2.41 19.62 26.02
C ILE A 275 -3.64 19.49 25.13
N LEU A 276 -4.70 18.87 25.64
CA LEU A 276 -5.90 18.56 24.85
C LEU A 276 -7.05 19.48 25.21
N VAL A 277 -7.70 20.02 24.18
CA VAL A 277 -8.92 20.81 24.30
C VAL A 277 -9.99 20.29 23.36
N PRO A 278 -11.29 20.34 23.74
CA PRO A 278 -12.38 19.97 22.83
C PRO A 278 -12.33 20.80 21.53
N SER A 279 -12.44 20.14 20.38
CA SER A 279 -12.36 20.82 19.07
C SER A 279 -13.35 21.96 18.91
N GLN A 280 -14.51 21.87 19.59
CA GLN A 280 -15.55 22.91 19.59
C GLN A 280 -15.15 24.21 20.31
N ALA A 281 -14.10 24.20 21.15
CA ALA A 281 -13.62 25.38 21.87
C ALA A 281 -12.76 26.30 20.99
N ILE A 282 -12.30 25.82 19.84
CA ILE A 282 -11.44 26.58 18.92
C ILE A 282 -12.26 27.54 18.07
N LEU A 283 -11.88 28.82 18.11
CA LEU A 283 -12.42 29.87 17.27
C LEU A 283 -11.47 30.14 16.08
N PRO A 284 -11.84 29.75 14.85
CA PRO A 284 -11.06 30.12 13.67
C PRO A 284 -11.18 31.62 13.44
N GLN A 285 -10.06 32.28 13.14
CA GLN A 285 -9.99 33.69 12.77
C GLN A 285 -9.30 33.83 11.41
N ALA A 286 -9.40 35.01 10.79
CA ALA A 286 -8.74 35.28 9.50
C ALA A 286 -7.22 35.11 9.56
N ARG A 287 -6.61 35.31 10.72
CA ARG A 287 -5.19 35.06 10.97
C ARG A 287 -5.04 34.22 12.25
N GLY A 288 -4.97 32.89 12.12
CA GLY A 288 -4.74 32.01 13.24
C GLY A 288 -6.01 31.47 13.91
N LYS A 289 -5.84 30.95 15.12
CA LYS A 289 -6.90 30.33 15.92
C LYS A 289 -6.85 30.90 17.33
N LYS A 290 -8.01 31.06 17.95
CA LYS A 290 -8.13 31.59 19.32
C LYS A 290 -8.88 30.60 20.20
N LEU A 291 -8.56 30.63 21.48
CA LEU A 291 -9.33 30.06 22.58
C LEU A 291 -9.81 31.18 23.51
N ILE A 292 -10.88 30.93 24.25
CA ILE A 292 -11.35 31.84 25.28
C ILE A 292 -11.08 31.22 26.63
N LEU A 293 -10.17 31.83 27.36
CA LEU A 293 -9.89 31.49 28.76
C LEU A 293 -10.89 32.16 29.68
N TYR A 294 -11.30 31.45 30.72
CA TYR A 294 -12.01 32.00 31.83
C TYR A 294 -11.02 32.40 32.93
N ARG A 295 -10.92 33.70 33.25
CA ARG A 295 -10.12 34.21 34.37
C ARG A 295 -10.96 35.21 35.16
N ASP A 296 -11.17 34.98 36.42
CA ASP A 296 -11.83 35.90 37.39
C ASP A 296 -13.19 36.44 36.90
N GLY A 297 -13.98 35.58 36.25
CA GLY A 297 -15.30 35.98 35.74
C GLY A 297 -15.27 36.72 34.39
N ILE A 298 -14.11 36.75 33.70
CA ILE A 298 -13.88 37.48 32.47
C ILE A 298 -13.45 36.50 31.36
N ALA A 299 -13.94 36.69 30.14
CA ALA A 299 -13.57 35.97 28.95
C ALA A 299 -12.33 36.58 28.28
N LYS A 300 -11.18 35.93 28.36
CA LYS A 300 -9.92 36.37 27.77
C LYS A 300 -9.60 35.61 26.52
N PHE A 301 -9.50 36.29 25.38
CA PHE A 301 -9.15 35.70 24.13
C PHE A 301 -7.63 35.53 24.01
N VAL A 302 -7.19 34.30 23.69
CA VAL A 302 -5.77 33.97 23.56
C VAL A 302 -5.53 33.33 22.20
N ASP A 303 -4.48 33.78 21.53
CA ASP A 303 -4.03 33.16 20.28
C ASP A 303 -3.36 31.82 20.61
N VAL A 304 -3.67 30.79 19.83
CA VAL A 304 -3.17 29.42 20.06
C VAL A 304 -2.66 28.80 18.78
N GLU A 305 -1.61 28.03 18.93
CA GLU A 305 -1.13 27.14 17.90
C GLU A 305 -1.63 25.73 18.16
N THR A 306 -2.22 25.12 17.15
CA THR A 306 -2.81 23.77 17.25
C THR A 306 -1.90 22.76 16.59
N GLY A 307 -1.75 21.59 17.24
CA GLY A 307 -1.04 20.41 16.72
C GLY A 307 -1.99 19.36 16.16
N ILE A 308 -1.81 18.13 16.64
CA ILE A 308 -2.57 16.95 16.21
C ILE A 308 -4.05 17.09 16.63
N ARG A 309 -4.92 16.58 15.76
CA ARG A 309 -6.36 16.56 16.00
C ARG A 309 -6.88 15.10 15.93
N ASP A 310 -7.63 14.72 16.97
CA ASP A 310 -8.42 13.49 16.94
C ASP A 310 -9.91 13.78 16.66
N SER A 311 -10.77 12.79 16.87
CA SER A 311 -12.21 12.90 16.63
C SER A 311 -12.92 13.92 17.53
N ALA A 312 -12.46 14.13 18.74
CA ALA A 312 -13.10 14.95 19.78
C ALA A 312 -12.24 16.14 20.21
N ASN A 313 -10.92 15.96 20.27
CA ASN A 313 -9.97 16.91 20.83
C ASN A 313 -8.96 17.39 19.81
N ILE A 314 -8.33 18.50 20.14
CA ILE A 314 -7.22 19.06 19.39
C ILE A 314 -6.07 19.39 20.37
N GLU A 315 -4.86 19.06 19.96
CA GLU A 315 -3.66 19.41 20.68
C GLU A 315 -3.38 20.90 20.57
N ILE A 316 -3.04 21.54 21.68
CA ILE A 316 -2.53 22.91 21.72
C ILE A 316 -1.03 22.85 21.98
N VAL A 317 -0.27 23.42 21.05
CA VAL A 317 1.20 23.48 21.12
C VAL A 317 1.65 24.69 21.93
N SER A 318 0.92 25.83 21.79
CA SER A 318 1.24 27.05 22.51
C SER A 318 -0.03 27.89 22.80
N GLY A 319 -0.01 28.69 23.88
CA GLY A 319 -1.07 29.64 24.22
C GLY A 319 -1.90 29.28 25.46
N VAL A 320 -1.89 28.03 25.94
CA VAL A 320 -2.56 27.64 27.20
C VAL A 320 -1.69 26.68 28.00
N VAL A 321 -1.94 26.59 29.31
CA VAL A 321 -1.25 25.65 30.18
C VAL A 321 -2.24 24.68 30.85
N PRO A 322 -1.76 23.48 31.25
CA PRO A 322 -2.60 22.54 31.96
C PRO A 322 -3.16 23.17 33.24
N GLY A 323 -4.47 22.99 33.50
CA GLY A 323 -5.18 23.61 34.61
C GLY A 323 -5.91 24.89 34.23
N ASP A 324 -5.62 25.52 33.09
CA ASP A 324 -6.43 26.66 32.62
C ASP A 324 -7.88 26.20 32.37
N THR A 325 -8.84 27.11 32.67
CA THR A 325 -10.26 26.87 32.33
C THR A 325 -10.61 27.59 31.04
N ILE A 326 -11.01 26.82 30.01
CA ILE A 326 -11.45 27.35 28.73
C ILE A 326 -12.98 27.33 28.61
N ILE A 327 -13.54 28.26 27.85
CA ILE A 327 -14.97 28.31 27.57
C ILE A 327 -15.27 27.47 26.34
N THR A 328 -16.28 26.59 26.42
CA THR A 328 -16.66 25.66 25.35
C THR A 328 -18.02 25.99 24.72
N THR A 329 -18.82 26.86 25.30
CA THR A 329 -20.16 27.22 24.79
C THR A 329 -20.33 28.74 24.70
N GLY A 330 -21.25 29.19 23.82
CA GLY A 330 -21.56 30.61 23.67
C GLY A 330 -20.47 31.44 22.98
N LEU A 331 -19.49 30.80 22.36
CA LEU A 331 -18.26 31.41 21.83
C LEU A 331 -18.49 32.56 20.86
N LEU A 332 -19.48 32.45 19.97
CA LEU A 332 -19.77 33.48 18.94
C LEU A 332 -20.39 34.75 19.50
N GLY A 333 -21.00 34.66 20.68
CA GLY A 333 -21.64 35.83 21.33
C GLY A 333 -20.71 36.56 22.29
N LEU A 334 -19.55 36.02 22.60
CA LEU A 334 -18.62 36.61 23.54
C LEU A 334 -17.74 37.67 22.90
N LYS A 335 -17.55 38.77 23.57
CA LYS A 335 -16.58 39.82 23.24
C LYS A 335 -15.37 39.71 24.15
N PRO A 336 -14.20 40.19 23.74
CA PRO A 336 -13.04 40.31 24.63
C PRO A 336 -13.43 41.05 25.92
N GLU A 337 -12.96 40.52 27.07
CA GLU A 337 -13.21 41.08 28.42
C GLU A 337 -14.68 41.06 28.86
N ALA A 338 -15.55 40.33 28.17
CA ALA A 338 -16.96 40.19 28.59
C ALA A 338 -17.05 39.45 29.97
N LYS A 339 -17.95 39.93 30.86
CA LYS A 339 -18.27 39.24 32.10
C LYS A 339 -19.07 37.97 31.79
N VAL A 340 -18.59 36.83 32.31
CA VAL A 340 -19.18 35.51 32.10
C VAL A 340 -19.34 34.79 33.44
N LYS A 341 -20.37 33.93 33.52
CA LYS A 341 -20.60 33.09 34.69
C LYS A 341 -20.55 31.63 34.27
N LEU A 342 -19.72 30.83 34.95
CA LEU A 342 -19.68 29.39 34.71
C LEU A 342 -20.92 28.71 35.24
N SER A 343 -21.59 27.92 34.39
CA SER A 343 -22.72 27.07 34.81
C SER A 343 -22.25 25.68 35.23
N LYS A 344 -21.22 25.16 34.54
CA LYS A 344 -20.62 23.85 34.79
C LYS A 344 -19.16 23.89 34.37
N VAL A 345 -18.31 23.13 35.04
CA VAL A 345 -16.92 22.88 34.66
C VAL A 345 -16.79 21.36 34.40
N GLN A 346 -16.22 21.00 33.25
CA GLN A 346 -15.98 19.61 32.83
C GLN A 346 -14.51 19.24 32.99
#